data_9bbae4d0f08f1343f1740c00b7a5f6a2
#
_entry.id   9bbae4d0f08f1343f1740c00b7a5f6a2
#
_cell.length_a   1.000
_cell.length_b   1.000
_cell.length_c   1.000
_cell.angle_alpha   90.00
_cell.angle_beta   90.00
_cell.angle_gamma   90.00
#
_symmetry.space_group_name_H-M   'P 1'
#
loop_
_entity.id
_entity.type
_entity.pdbx_description
1 polymer ?
#
loop_
_entity_poly.entity_id
_entity_poly.type
_entity_poly.pdbx_seq_one_letter_code
_entity_poly.pdbx_strand_id
1 'polypeptide(L)'
;MSLLSLSNEVLICYIFSLDTISISDLQSLMVSCRPLYNIIRESDELWRLKFIKRWGNFLSQTPNSYENVWFEWTTMRLKKAKEVQKAVQNMSSVAYPLGQSPLIVINKLIAGSYPIPEYVQNELEEIVYDKKIRENKTTLHYARDVLVKVRISILDKKWRDFMAQPESQKSLFEGVALISQWSTLELGEEQTCLKDLESSIEKITDRVKQLLELEVGKVSCASTDERKKKNLKILDSINQVMFNELGFKKLPHFYTSDYNLYCNFQQAFETKEGCPAVLCAIYQEVARKMGIVCEAVYCAQSWFSDNVMNRPKLFLRWKDSTGSEEDSIYIDVFLGGYLNQSSLYPSLRKQPAASVDSVLFNMLGVLTRFMWNQYDEFGLEMMRDNLSFYVRLQCSMSPQNPNVITFYAEHCIGLGIQLDDAIQLLQNYFQSPEYKPFIGGLFSRSPSKMLEECISKLNEQKAEIAAAKTVHHRPSSLKFSVGLVVMCNYKKWGRNFKKPCVIVSWNVKFQESIVWKSKVTSVYDYSDNEEVDEDKVCSRTKKVIPSQDQPHYHILMVDDSDEDNSQFQLNVPEETLELLPAAVPIKHNKIWFHFERFDGRRYFPNAEKRAQFPEDEAITLSLIG
;
A
#
# COMPACT_ATOMS: atom_id res chain seq x y z
N MET A 1 19.96 -30.58 45.53
CA MET A 1 20.98 -29.55 45.20
C MET A 1 20.27 -28.27 44.78
N SER A 2 20.72 -27.13 45.31
CA SER A 2 20.20 -25.83 44.87
C SER A 2 20.75 -25.50 43.49
N LEU A 3 20.00 -24.86 42.60
CA LEU A 3 20.49 -24.35 41.32
C LEU A 3 21.72 -23.46 41.48
N LEU A 4 21.78 -22.70 42.58
CA LEU A 4 22.88 -21.82 42.94
C LEU A 4 24.17 -22.54 43.43
N SER A 5 24.16 -23.87 43.58
CA SER A 5 25.38 -24.63 43.88
C SER A 5 26.20 -24.97 42.64
N LEU A 6 25.68 -24.68 41.43
CA LEU A 6 26.38 -24.84 40.17
C LEU A 6 27.21 -23.59 39.88
N SER A 7 28.31 -23.75 39.13
CA SER A 7 29.12 -22.60 38.70
C SER A 7 28.32 -21.73 37.71
N ASN A 8 28.62 -20.44 37.65
CA ASN A 8 27.99 -19.48 36.74
C ASN A 8 28.12 -19.93 35.29
N GLU A 9 29.27 -20.51 34.91
CA GLU A 9 29.51 -21.04 33.55
C GLU A 9 28.54 -22.16 33.21
N VAL A 10 28.30 -23.11 34.14
CA VAL A 10 27.36 -24.21 33.94
C VAL A 10 25.93 -23.66 33.81
N LEU A 11 25.55 -22.70 34.65
CA LEU A 11 24.26 -22.06 34.57
C LEU A 11 24.03 -21.37 33.23
N ILE A 12 24.99 -20.57 32.77
CA ILE A 12 24.87 -19.78 31.55
C ILE A 12 24.96 -20.66 30.31
N CYS A 13 26.03 -21.46 30.16
CA CYS A 13 26.34 -22.16 28.93
C CYS A 13 25.50 -23.44 28.71
N TYR A 14 25.10 -24.12 29.78
CA TYR A 14 24.42 -25.42 29.67
C TYR A 14 22.95 -25.42 30.10
N ILE A 15 22.53 -24.46 30.92
CA ILE A 15 21.14 -24.40 31.39
C ILE A 15 20.40 -23.24 30.73
N PHE A 16 20.83 -22.01 30.94
CA PHE A 16 20.09 -20.82 30.47
C PHE A 16 20.17 -20.65 28.95
N SER A 17 21.22 -21.14 28.30
CA SER A 17 21.33 -21.13 26.84
C SER A 17 20.39 -22.12 26.15
N LEU A 18 19.85 -23.12 26.86
CA LEU A 18 18.96 -24.14 26.30
C LEU A 18 17.77 -23.47 25.57
N ASP A 19 17.38 -24.10 24.47
CA ASP A 19 16.27 -23.67 23.64
C ASP A 19 14.93 -23.69 24.33
N THR A 20 14.77 -24.58 25.29
CA THR A 20 13.57 -24.72 26.10
C THR A 20 13.36 -23.58 27.10
N ILE A 21 14.44 -22.84 27.45
CA ILE A 21 14.34 -21.68 28.35
C ILE A 21 14.15 -20.43 27.52
N SER A 22 12.96 -19.85 27.63
CA SER A 22 12.59 -18.61 26.93
C SER A 22 13.19 -17.36 27.60
N ILE A 23 13.15 -16.22 26.90
CA ILE A 23 13.51 -14.92 27.49
C ILE A 23 12.58 -14.59 28.70
N SER A 24 11.31 -14.97 28.63
CA SER A 24 10.37 -14.79 29.74
C SER A 24 10.75 -15.61 30.98
N ASP A 25 11.27 -16.84 30.77
CA ASP A 25 11.73 -17.67 31.88
C ASP A 25 12.99 -17.08 32.53
N LEU A 26 13.93 -16.54 31.73
CA LEU A 26 15.08 -15.81 32.25
C LEU A 26 14.64 -14.59 33.08
N GLN A 27 13.67 -13.80 32.61
CA GLN A 27 13.12 -12.68 33.36
C GLN A 27 12.51 -13.12 34.68
N SER A 28 11.77 -14.24 34.68
CA SER A 28 11.17 -14.82 35.88
C SER A 28 12.24 -15.29 36.89
N LEU A 29 13.34 -15.90 36.38
CA LEU A 29 14.48 -16.29 37.20
C LEU A 29 15.20 -15.06 37.81
N MET A 30 15.38 -13.98 37.04
CA MET A 30 15.98 -12.74 37.53
C MET A 30 15.18 -12.12 38.68
N VAL A 31 13.85 -12.22 38.68
CA VAL A 31 13.01 -11.68 39.75
C VAL A 31 13.01 -12.58 40.99
N SER A 32 13.40 -13.87 40.87
CA SER A 32 13.33 -14.83 41.97
C SER A 32 14.35 -14.60 43.08
N CYS A 33 15.58 -14.22 42.74
CA CYS A 33 16.61 -13.88 43.72
C CYS A 33 17.75 -13.04 43.13
N ARG A 34 18.45 -12.27 44.01
CA ARG A 34 19.52 -11.35 43.61
C ARG A 34 20.74 -12.03 42.94
N PRO A 35 21.18 -13.23 43.37
CA PRO A 35 22.29 -13.91 42.67
C PRO A 35 21.95 -14.25 41.23
N LEU A 36 20.77 -14.81 40.96
CA LEU A 36 20.33 -15.10 39.58
C LEU A 36 20.17 -13.85 38.76
N TYR A 37 19.64 -12.76 39.36
CA TYR A 37 19.58 -11.46 38.69
C TYR A 37 20.93 -11.01 38.17
N ASN A 38 21.99 -11.02 39.04
CA ASN A 38 23.32 -10.59 38.65
C ASN A 38 23.93 -11.50 37.56
N ILE A 39 23.88 -12.83 37.76
CA ILE A 39 24.44 -13.80 36.83
C ILE A 39 23.81 -13.66 35.43
N ILE A 40 22.49 -13.56 35.36
CA ILE A 40 21.74 -13.48 34.09
C ILE A 40 21.97 -12.12 33.43
N ARG A 41 21.85 -11.02 34.19
CA ARG A 41 21.99 -9.66 33.68
C ARG A 41 23.36 -9.38 33.09
N GLU A 42 24.43 -9.81 33.77
CA GLU A 42 25.79 -9.56 33.36
C GLU A 42 26.29 -10.46 32.24
N SER A 43 25.51 -11.47 31.86
CA SER A 43 25.89 -12.40 30.79
C SER A 43 25.47 -11.88 29.41
N ASP A 44 26.27 -11.01 28.81
CA ASP A 44 26.01 -10.39 27.53
C ASP A 44 25.88 -11.43 26.38
N GLU A 45 26.73 -12.48 26.39
CA GLU A 45 26.67 -13.56 25.39
C GLU A 45 25.36 -14.37 25.47
N LEU A 46 24.83 -14.62 26.68
CA LEU A 46 23.53 -15.27 26.84
C LEU A 46 22.41 -14.45 26.18
N TRP A 47 22.40 -13.14 26.44
CA TRP A 47 21.40 -12.23 25.86
C TRP A 47 21.57 -12.12 24.35
N ARG A 48 22.81 -12.08 23.86
CA ARG A 48 23.12 -12.13 22.44
C ARG A 48 22.55 -13.39 21.78
N LEU A 49 22.81 -14.58 22.34
CA LEU A 49 22.27 -15.85 21.81
C LEU A 49 20.73 -15.85 21.79
N LYS A 50 20.10 -15.43 22.89
CA LYS A 50 18.64 -15.38 22.97
C LYS A 50 18.03 -14.36 22.01
N PHE A 51 18.67 -13.20 21.84
CA PHE A 51 18.26 -12.17 20.88
C PHE A 51 18.36 -12.68 19.45
N ILE A 52 19.52 -13.23 19.07
CA ILE A 52 19.76 -13.78 17.72
C ILE A 52 18.77 -14.88 17.41
N LYS A 53 18.54 -15.79 18.36
CA LYS A 53 17.61 -16.88 18.16
C LYS A 53 16.18 -16.42 17.88
N ARG A 54 15.72 -15.40 18.59
CA ARG A 54 14.35 -14.90 18.42
C ARG A 54 14.21 -13.95 17.24
N TRP A 55 15.24 -13.12 16.96
CA TRP A 55 15.17 -12.02 16.01
C TRP A 55 16.36 -11.96 15.04
N GLY A 56 17.00 -13.09 14.74
CA GLY A 56 18.29 -13.18 14.02
C GLY A 56 18.41 -12.45 12.71
N ASN A 57 17.30 -12.21 12.01
CA ASN A 57 17.28 -11.50 10.74
C ASN A 57 17.70 -10.01 10.86
N PHE A 58 17.85 -9.48 12.08
CA PHE A 58 18.19 -8.07 12.36
C PHE A 58 19.67 -7.84 12.74
N LEU A 59 20.52 -8.87 12.65
CA LEU A 59 21.93 -8.77 13.05
C LEU A 59 22.75 -7.76 12.24
N SER A 60 22.41 -7.54 10.98
CA SER A 60 23.09 -6.53 10.14
C SER A 60 22.87 -5.09 10.61
N GLN A 61 22.04 -4.89 11.62
CA GLN A 61 21.57 -3.59 12.10
C GLN A 61 22.01 -3.31 13.55
N THR A 62 22.76 -4.22 14.17
CA THR A 62 23.28 -4.02 15.52
C THR A 62 24.60 -3.24 15.49
N PRO A 63 24.85 -2.33 16.45
CA PRO A 63 26.14 -1.63 16.54
C PRO A 63 27.31 -2.60 16.76
N ASN A 64 28.35 -2.45 15.97
CA ASN A 64 29.48 -3.36 15.92
C ASN A 64 30.40 -3.35 17.17
N SER A 65 30.10 -2.58 18.23
CA SER A 65 31.07 -2.43 19.30
C SER A 65 30.47 -1.81 20.56
N TYR A 66 29.95 -2.59 21.48
CA TYR A 66 30.01 -2.24 22.91
C TYR A 66 29.69 -3.48 23.75
N GLU A 67 30.48 -3.78 24.73
CA GLU A 67 30.26 -4.82 25.74
C GLU A 67 29.01 -4.47 26.57
N ASN A 68 28.23 -5.47 26.95
CA ASN A 68 27.05 -5.41 27.84
C ASN A 68 25.78 -4.66 27.31
N VAL A 69 25.54 -4.62 26.00
CA VAL A 69 24.36 -3.94 25.43
C VAL A 69 23.20 -4.87 25.12
N TRP A 70 23.42 -6.18 25.00
CA TRP A 70 22.39 -7.13 24.53
C TRP A 70 21.22 -7.29 25.50
N PHE A 71 21.46 -7.18 26.81
CA PHE A 71 20.39 -7.15 27.80
C PHE A 71 19.46 -5.95 27.61
N GLU A 72 20.04 -4.76 27.43
CA GLU A 72 19.27 -3.52 27.26
C GLU A 72 18.48 -3.55 25.93
N TRP A 73 19.10 -4.00 24.86
CA TRP A 73 18.45 -4.18 23.56
C TRP A 73 17.30 -5.17 23.64
N THR A 74 17.50 -6.34 24.28
CA THR A 74 16.44 -7.34 24.46
C THR A 74 15.30 -6.76 25.28
N THR A 75 15.60 -6.03 26.35
CA THR A 75 14.59 -5.42 27.23
C THR A 75 13.79 -4.34 26.49
N MET A 76 14.47 -3.48 25.73
CA MET A 76 13.84 -2.44 24.93
C MET A 76 12.90 -3.07 23.87
N ARG A 77 13.36 -4.10 23.17
CA ARG A 77 12.56 -4.78 22.15
C ARG A 77 11.35 -5.48 22.74
N LEU A 78 11.49 -6.17 23.88
CA LEU A 78 10.36 -6.78 24.59
C LEU A 78 9.34 -5.74 25.05
N LYS A 79 9.80 -4.59 25.53
CA LYS A 79 8.91 -3.48 25.89
C LYS A 79 8.15 -3.00 24.67
N LYS A 80 8.83 -2.83 23.54
CA LYS A 80 8.22 -2.42 22.28
C LYS A 80 7.22 -3.46 21.78
N ALA A 81 7.53 -4.76 21.84
CA ALA A 81 6.62 -5.84 21.49
C ALA A 81 5.31 -5.78 22.31
N LYS A 82 5.40 -5.58 23.62
CA LYS A 82 4.21 -5.41 24.49
C LYS A 82 3.40 -4.15 24.14
N GLU A 83 4.07 -3.05 23.79
CA GLU A 83 3.40 -1.81 23.34
C GLU A 83 2.64 -2.06 22.03
N VAL A 84 3.24 -2.72 21.05
CA VAL A 84 2.61 -3.07 19.77
C VAL A 84 1.41 -3.99 19.98
N GLN A 85 1.57 -5.07 20.76
CA GLN A 85 0.50 -6.01 21.05
C GLN A 85 -0.69 -5.32 21.73
N LYS A 86 -0.43 -4.48 22.74
CA LYS A 86 -1.48 -3.69 23.42
C LYS A 86 -2.16 -2.71 22.48
N ALA A 87 -1.40 -2.04 21.60
CA ALA A 87 -1.95 -1.10 20.63
C ALA A 87 -2.88 -1.81 19.64
N VAL A 88 -2.48 -2.96 19.10
CA VAL A 88 -3.31 -3.76 18.17
C VAL A 88 -4.58 -4.26 18.87
N GLN A 89 -4.48 -4.78 20.09
CA GLN A 89 -5.64 -5.24 20.87
C GLN A 89 -6.67 -4.13 21.13
N ASN A 90 -6.18 -2.91 21.38
CA ASN A 90 -7.04 -1.74 21.63
C ASN A 90 -7.48 -1.02 20.36
N MET A 91 -6.96 -1.41 19.17
CA MET A 91 -7.18 -0.66 17.95
C MET A 91 -8.66 -0.62 17.55
N SER A 92 -9.40 -1.70 17.78
CA SER A 92 -10.84 -1.76 17.53
C SER A 92 -11.56 -0.59 18.20
N SER A 93 -11.32 -0.35 19.50
CA SER A 93 -11.96 0.75 20.24
C SER A 93 -11.55 2.15 19.78
N VAL A 94 -10.32 2.29 19.27
CA VAL A 94 -9.78 3.58 18.81
C VAL A 94 -10.22 3.90 17.38
N ALA A 95 -10.28 2.88 16.52
CA ALA A 95 -10.58 3.00 15.11
C ALA A 95 -12.07 2.90 14.77
N TYR A 96 -12.89 2.47 15.72
CA TYR A 96 -14.34 2.33 15.52
C TYR A 96 -15.05 3.69 15.52
N PRO A 97 -16.01 3.97 14.62
CA PRO A 97 -16.57 3.08 13.58
C PRO A 97 -15.87 3.19 12.21
N LEU A 98 -14.81 3.97 12.09
CA LEU A 98 -14.17 4.28 10.80
C LEU A 98 -13.46 3.08 10.16
N GLY A 99 -13.09 2.07 10.97
CA GLY A 99 -12.43 0.85 10.51
C GLY A 99 -10.97 1.01 10.07
N GLN A 100 -10.37 2.18 10.33
CA GLN A 100 -8.99 2.50 9.93
C GLN A 100 -8.18 2.96 11.14
N SER A 101 -6.97 2.44 11.29
CA SER A 101 -6.07 2.84 12.38
C SER A 101 -5.63 4.29 12.24
N PRO A 102 -5.81 5.14 13.27
CA PRO A 102 -5.41 6.54 13.23
C PRO A 102 -3.89 6.69 13.10
N LEU A 103 -3.42 7.57 12.22
CA LEU A 103 -1.99 7.83 12.02
C LEU A 103 -1.27 8.28 13.29
N ILE A 104 -1.96 9.00 14.21
CA ILE A 104 -1.38 9.40 15.49
C ILE A 104 -0.94 8.21 16.34
N VAL A 105 -1.68 7.10 16.31
CA VAL A 105 -1.31 5.86 17.02
C VAL A 105 -0.11 5.21 16.36
N ILE A 106 -0.09 5.16 15.02
CA ILE A 106 1.01 4.61 14.24
C ILE A 106 2.28 5.40 14.51
N ASN A 107 2.22 6.74 14.38
CA ASN A 107 3.36 7.63 14.62
C ASN A 107 3.92 7.48 16.03
N LYS A 108 3.05 7.29 17.05
CA LYS A 108 3.48 7.01 18.42
C LYS A 108 4.20 5.66 18.56
N LEU A 109 3.74 4.63 17.86
CA LEU A 109 4.37 3.31 17.89
C LEU A 109 5.76 3.32 17.28
N ILE A 110 5.94 4.02 16.15
CA ILE A 110 7.21 4.11 15.42
C ILE A 110 8.10 5.26 15.89
N ALA A 111 7.63 6.07 16.88
CA ALA A 111 8.43 7.17 17.42
C ALA A 111 9.74 6.66 18.01
N GLY A 112 10.84 7.26 17.56
CA GLY A 112 12.21 6.93 17.97
C GLY A 112 13.15 6.82 16.77
N SER A 113 14.45 6.72 17.09
CA SER A 113 15.47 6.48 16.07
C SER A 113 15.46 5.02 15.64
N TYR A 114 16.01 4.77 14.43
CA TYR A 114 16.33 3.43 13.96
C TYR A 114 17.00 2.58 15.07
N PRO A 115 16.64 1.31 15.32
CA PRO A 115 15.79 0.45 14.47
C PRO A 115 14.35 0.27 15.00
N ILE A 116 13.76 1.26 15.68
CA ILE A 116 12.42 1.10 16.30
C ILE A 116 11.31 0.83 15.27
N PRO A 117 11.22 1.53 14.13
CA PRO A 117 10.17 1.24 13.14
C PRO A 117 10.23 -0.19 12.62
N GLU A 118 11.43 -0.70 12.38
CA GLU A 118 11.67 -2.07 11.91
C GLU A 118 11.29 -3.11 12.98
N TYR A 119 11.54 -2.80 14.26
CA TYR A 119 11.09 -3.65 15.36
C TYR A 119 9.56 -3.72 15.44
N VAL A 120 8.88 -2.59 15.26
CA VAL A 120 7.41 -2.53 15.23
C VAL A 120 6.87 -3.34 14.06
N GLN A 121 7.45 -3.19 12.87
CA GLN A 121 7.07 -3.96 11.69
C GLN A 121 7.18 -5.48 11.95
N ASN A 122 8.31 -5.94 12.46
CA ASN A 122 8.54 -7.36 12.72
C ASN A 122 7.57 -7.93 13.78
N GLU A 123 7.30 -7.20 14.87
CA GLU A 123 6.32 -7.65 15.87
C GLU A 123 4.90 -7.74 15.28
N LEU A 124 4.53 -6.83 14.38
CA LEU A 124 3.25 -6.87 13.67
C LEU A 124 3.17 -8.07 12.71
N GLU A 125 4.27 -8.39 12.01
CA GLU A 125 4.36 -9.58 11.18
C GLU A 125 4.19 -10.85 12.01
N GLU A 126 4.86 -10.97 13.17
CA GLU A 126 4.65 -12.07 14.10
C GLU A 126 3.16 -12.20 14.50
N ILE A 127 2.51 -11.07 14.84
CA ILE A 127 1.07 -11.04 15.20
C ILE A 127 0.21 -11.52 14.04
N VAL A 128 0.45 -11.06 12.82
CA VAL A 128 -0.33 -11.42 11.63
C VAL A 128 -0.22 -12.92 11.30
N TYR A 129 0.95 -13.52 11.57
CA TYR A 129 1.19 -14.94 11.30
C TYR A 129 0.91 -15.87 12.49
N ASP A 130 0.64 -15.34 13.70
CA ASP A 130 0.30 -16.16 14.88
C ASP A 130 -1.03 -16.88 14.69
N LYS A 131 -1.00 -18.22 14.83
CA LYS A 131 -2.19 -19.08 14.69
C LYS A 131 -3.28 -18.75 15.70
N LYS A 132 -2.93 -18.36 16.94
CA LYS A 132 -3.89 -18.06 18.01
C LYS A 132 -4.63 -16.76 17.75
N ILE A 133 -3.93 -15.74 17.23
CA ILE A 133 -4.52 -14.44 16.92
C ILE A 133 -5.44 -14.53 15.69
N ARG A 134 -5.20 -15.50 14.78
CA ARG A 134 -6.08 -15.75 13.63
C ARG A 134 -7.51 -16.14 14.01
N GLU A 135 -7.76 -16.57 15.23
CA GLU A 135 -9.10 -16.86 15.73
C GLU A 135 -9.92 -15.58 15.92
N ASN A 136 -9.29 -14.48 16.37
CA ASN A 136 -9.93 -13.17 16.44
C ASN A 136 -9.65 -12.36 15.16
N LYS A 137 -10.60 -12.38 14.23
CA LYS A 137 -10.47 -11.74 12.92
C LYS A 137 -10.45 -10.21 13.00
N THR A 138 -11.08 -9.61 14.00
CA THR A 138 -11.00 -8.15 14.24
C THR A 138 -9.58 -7.75 14.60
N THR A 139 -8.93 -8.46 15.51
CA THR A 139 -7.53 -8.19 15.88
C THR A 139 -6.60 -8.38 14.68
N LEU A 140 -6.81 -9.44 13.89
CA LEU A 140 -6.04 -9.70 12.68
C LEU A 140 -6.22 -8.60 11.62
N HIS A 141 -7.45 -8.10 11.43
CA HIS A 141 -7.74 -6.99 10.52
C HIS A 141 -6.93 -5.75 10.88
N TYR A 142 -7.01 -5.31 12.15
CA TYR A 142 -6.27 -4.14 12.60
C TYR A 142 -4.76 -4.35 12.65
N ALA A 143 -4.27 -5.56 12.95
CA ALA A 143 -2.85 -5.85 12.87
C ALA A 143 -2.29 -5.66 11.44
N ARG A 144 -3.05 -6.09 10.43
CA ARG A 144 -2.70 -5.90 9.01
C ARG A 144 -2.75 -4.43 8.60
N ASP A 145 -3.81 -3.71 8.97
CA ASP A 145 -3.93 -2.28 8.68
C ASP A 145 -2.78 -1.47 9.31
N VAL A 146 -2.45 -1.75 10.58
CA VAL A 146 -1.31 -1.12 11.26
C VAL A 146 0.01 -1.49 10.59
N LEU A 147 0.21 -2.76 10.20
CA LEU A 147 1.42 -3.22 9.51
C LEU A 147 1.63 -2.46 8.18
N VAL A 148 0.60 -2.37 7.35
CA VAL A 148 0.65 -1.62 6.09
C VAL A 148 1.03 -0.16 6.37
N LYS A 149 0.41 0.51 7.33
CA LYS A 149 0.71 1.91 7.67
C LYS A 149 2.12 2.11 8.24
N VAL A 150 2.64 1.15 9.01
CA VAL A 150 4.03 1.18 9.48
C VAL A 150 5.00 1.05 8.31
N ARG A 151 4.76 0.10 7.40
CA ARG A 151 5.56 -0.05 6.17
C ARG A 151 5.56 1.22 5.32
N ILE A 152 4.38 1.84 5.16
CA ILE A 152 4.23 3.14 4.50
C ILE A 152 5.11 4.18 5.16
N SER A 153 5.07 4.31 6.48
CA SER A 153 5.85 5.31 7.20
C SER A 153 7.36 5.11 7.05
N ILE A 154 7.81 3.85 6.99
CA ILE A 154 9.22 3.50 6.74
C ILE A 154 9.62 3.89 5.31
N LEU A 155 8.78 3.57 4.32
CA LEU A 155 9.03 3.92 2.92
C LEU A 155 8.98 5.43 2.68
N ASP A 156 8.05 6.12 3.32
CA ASP A 156 7.94 7.59 3.25
C ASP A 156 9.20 8.28 3.78
N LYS A 157 9.79 7.75 4.85
CA LYS A 157 11.08 8.23 5.34
C LYS A 157 12.19 8.00 4.31
N LYS A 158 12.30 6.77 3.77
CA LYS A 158 13.30 6.44 2.73
C LYS A 158 13.13 7.31 1.50
N TRP A 159 11.88 7.56 1.09
CA TRP A 159 11.57 8.44 -0.04
C TRP A 159 12.01 9.88 0.22
N ARG A 160 11.72 10.43 1.41
CA ARG A 160 12.18 11.78 1.79
C ARG A 160 13.70 11.89 1.84
N ASP A 161 14.38 10.89 2.39
CA ASP A 161 15.83 10.83 2.43
C ASP A 161 16.42 10.77 1.01
N PHE A 162 15.82 10.00 0.10
CA PHE A 162 16.17 9.94 -1.31
C PHE A 162 15.93 11.28 -2.03
N MET A 163 14.76 11.90 -1.83
CA MET A 163 14.43 13.19 -2.45
C MET A 163 15.33 14.33 -1.96
N ALA A 164 15.84 14.27 -0.75
CA ALA A 164 16.77 15.26 -0.18
C ALA A 164 18.20 15.14 -0.75
N GLN A 165 18.53 14.06 -1.46
CA GLN A 165 19.84 13.92 -2.10
C GLN A 165 20.01 14.93 -3.24
N PRO A 166 21.25 15.44 -3.48
CA PRO A 166 21.55 16.19 -4.68
C PRO A 166 21.28 15.36 -5.94
N GLU A 167 20.80 15.98 -7.02
CA GLU A 167 20.47 15.29 -8.27
C GLU A 167 21.64 14.42 -8.79
N SER A 168 22.88 14.88 -8.62
CA SER A 168 24.09 14.14 -9.04
C SER A 168 24.32 12.82 -8.28
N GLN A 169 23.67 12.64 -7.14
CA GLN A 169 23.78 11.43 -6.29
C GLN A 169 22.57 10.52 -6.43
N LYS A 170 21.45 11.03 -6.96
CA LYS A 170 20.23 10.25 -7.15
C LYS A 170 20.42 9.17 -8.21
N SER A 171 20.04 7.94 -7.88
CA SER A 171 19.97 6.82 -8.82
C SER A 171 18.55 6.59 -9.28
N LEU A 172 18.33 6.50 -10.59
CA LEU A 172 17.02 6.12 -11.15
C LEU A 172 16.61 4.73 -10.65
N PHE A 173 17.57 3.80 -10.52
CA PHE A 173 17.34 2.46 -10.00
C PHE A 173 16.80 2.49 -8.56
N GLU A 174 17.41 3.29 -7.67
CA GLU A 174 16.94 3.44 -6.29
C GLU A 174 15.53 4.05 -6.22
N GLY A 175 15.27 5.11 -6.99
CA GLY A 175 13.96 5.76 -7.03
C GLY A 175 12.85 4.83 -7.53
N VAL A 176 13.11 4.08 -8.61
CA VAL A 176 12.16 3.07 -9.13
C VAL A 176 11.99 1.92 -8.14
N ALA A 177 13.06 1.48 -7.44
CA ALA A 177 12.95 0.45 -6.41
C ALA A 177 12.06 0.88 -5.25
N LEU A 178 12.17 2.13 -4.81
CA LEU A 178 11.27 2.69 -3.79
C LEU A 178 9.82 2.69 -4.26
N ILE A 179 9.53 3.16 -5.49
CA ILE A 179 8.16 3.12 -6.04
C ILE A 179 7.66 1.67 -6.16
N SER A 180 8.51 0.73 -6.57
CA SER A 180 8.17 -0.70 -6.64
C SER A 180 7.76 -1.29 -5.29
N GLN A 181 8.44 -0.91 -4.20
CA GLN A 181 8.09 -1.36 -2.86
C GLN A 181 6.71 -0.88 -2.41
N TRP A 182 6.27 0.31 -2.88
CA TRP A 182 4.92 0.80 -2.60
C TRP A 182 3.84 -0.05 -3.28
N SER A 183 4.09 -0.55 -4.49
CA SER A 183 3.11 -1.35 -5.24
C SER A 183 2.83 -2.72 -4.63
N THR A 184 3.74 -3.26 -3.80
CA THR A 184 3.61 -4.58 -3.16
C THR A 184 3.05 -4.54 -1.74
N LEU A 185 2.84 -3.35 -1.16
CA LEU A 185 2.38 -3.22 0.23
C LEU A 185 1.05 -3.90 0.53
N GLU A 186 0.10 -3.85 -0.41
CA GLU A 186 -1.26 -4.39 -0.24
C GLU A 186 -1.34 -5.89 -0.47
N LEU A 187 -0.46 -6.45 -1.31
CA LEU A 187 -0.53 -7.86 -1.68
C LEU A 187 -0.14 -8.81 -0.55
N GLY A 188 0.32 -8.29 0.59
CA GLY A 188 0.81 -9.11 1.70
C GLY A 188 2.06 -9.91 1.35
N GLU A 189 2.66 -9.62 0.20
CA GLU A 189 3.88 -10.25 -0.28
C GLU A 189 5.09 -9.79 0.52
N GLU A 190 6.08 -10.65 0.57
CA GLU A 190 7.37 -10.34 1.17
C GLU A 190 8.00 -9.18 0.40
N GLN A 191 8.26 -8.06 1.08
CA GLN A 191 8.87 -6.90 0.41
C GLN A 191 10.20 -7.29 -0.20
N THR A 192 10.33 -7.13 -1.52
CA THR A 192 11.60 -7.34 -2.22
C THR A 192 12.65 -6.41 -1.63
N CYS A 193 13.68 -6.97 -1.04
CA CYS A 193 14.77 -6.19 -0.47
C CYS A 193 15.57 -5.54 -1.60
N LEU A 194 16.02 -4.30 -1.41
CA LEU A 194 16.91 -3.63 -2.37
C LEU A 194 18.15 -4.49 -2.69
N LYS A 195 18.67 -5.23 -1.71
CA LYS A 195 19.80 -6.17 -1.90
C LYS A 195 19.50 -7.30 -2.89
N ASP A 196 18.25 -7.79 -2.93
CA ASP A 196 17.86 -8.85 -3.87
C ASP A 196 17.80 -8.31 -5.30
N LEU A 197 17.33 -7.07 -5.45
CA LEU A 197 17.35 -6.35 -6.72
C LEU A 197 18.78 -6.09 -7.18
N GLU A 198 19.67 -5.63 -6.29
CA GLU A 198 21.10 -5.45 -6.55
C GLU A 198 21.78 -6.75 -6.96
N SER A 199 21.47 -7.87 -6.29
CA SER A 199 21.96 -9.20 -6.65
C SER A 199 21.51 -9.61 -8.06
N SER A 200 20.27 -9.27 -8.45
CA SER A 200 19.76 -9.53 -9.79
C SER A 200 20.50 -8.72 -10.85
N ILE A 201 20.80 -7.45 -10.58
CA ILE A 201 21.63 -6.61 -11.43
C ILE A 201 23.08 -7.16 -11.52
N GLU A 202 23.64 -7.64 -10.42
CA GLU A 202 24.98 -8.25 -10.42
C GLU A 202 25.07 -9.47 -11.31
N LYS A 203 24.07 -10.35 -11.26
CA LYS A 203 24.00 -11.52 -12.18
C LYS A 203 23.99 -11.11 -13.65
N ILE A 204 23.23 -10.06 -14.01
CA ILE A 204 23.24 -9.52 -15.39
C ILE A 204 24.61 -8.96 -15.72
N THR A 205 25.18 -8.15 -14.83
CA THR A 205 26.49 -7.51 -15.02
C THR A 205 27.60 -8.56 -15.21
N ASP A 206 27.61 -9.62 -14.40
CA ASP A 206 28.60 -10.68 -14.51
C ASP A 206 28.46 -11.47 -15.80
N ARG A 207 27.23 -11.68 -16.28
CA ARG A 207 26.99 -12.29 -17.59
C ARG A 207 27.54 -11.43 -18.72
N VAL A 208 27.36 -10.11 -18.66
CA VAL A 208 27.94 -9.16 -19.62
C VAL A 208 29.48 -9.22 -19.60
N LYS A 209 30.10 -9.28 -18.42
CA LYS A 209 31.57 -9.43 -18.30
C LYS A 209 32.07 -10.73 -18.93
N GLN A 210 31.39 -11.85 -18.65
CA GLN A 210 31.72 -13.15 -19.27
C GLN A 210 31.66 -13.09 -20.78
N LEU A 211 30.64 -12.47 -21.36
CA LEU A 211 30.50 -12.31 -22.80
C LEU A 211 31.66 -11.51 -23.37
N LEU A 212 32.05 -10.42 -22.73
CA LEU A 212 33.16 -9.57 -23.12
C LEU A 212 34.51 -10.28 -23.01
N GLU A 213 34.74 -11.10 -21.99
CA GLU A 213 35.99 -11.89 -21.83
C GLU A 213 36.17 -12.94 -22.94
N LEU A 214 35.06 -13.55 -23.38
CA LEU A 214 35.05 -14.51 -24.47
C LEU A 214 35.37 -13.85 -25.81
N GLU A 215 35.00 -12.57 -25.99
CA GLU A 215 35.16 -11.85 -27.26
C GLU A 215 36.46 -11.02 -27.37
N VAL A 216 37.03 -10.58 -26.25
CA VAL A 216 38.14 -9.63 -26.19
C VAL A 216 39.30 -10.22 -25.41
N GLY A 217 40.30 -10.74 -26.12
CA GLY A 217 41.63 -10.91 -25.54
C GLY A 217 42.15 -9.55 -25.04
N LYS A 218 43.02 -9.54 -24.01
CA LYS A 218 43.54 -8.36 -23.31
C LYS A 218 44.02 -7.26 -24.27
N VAL A 219 43.16 -6.29 -24.57
CA VAL A 219 43.53 -5.10 -25.37
C VAL A 219 43.80 -3.95 -24.40
N SER A 220 45.02 -3.48 -24.39
CA SER A 220 45.42 -2.25 -23.70
C SER A 220 44.91 -1.07 -24.53
N CYS A 221 43.98 -0.27 -24.01
CA CYS A 221 43.42 0.89 -24.72
C CYS A 221 44.39 2.08 -24.63
N ALA A 222 44.97 2.48 -25.75
CA ALA A 222 45.91 3.62 -25.84
C ALA A 222 45.29 4.87 -26.51
N SER A 223 44.18 4.76 -27.30
CA SER A 223 43.58 5.89 -28.03
C SER A 223 42.11 6.15 -27.65
N THR A 224 41.64 7.37 -27.91
CA THR A 224 40.22 7.79 -27.70
C THR A 224 39.28 6.97 -28.57
N ASP A 225 39.64 6.67 -29.81
CA ASP A 225 38.82 5.86 -30.73
C ASP A 225 38.69 4.41 -30.27
N GLU A 226 39.73 3.83 -29.68
CA GLU A 226 39.68 2.49 -29.10
C GLU A 226 38.78 2.45 -27.87
N ARG A 227 38.80 3.51 -27.04
CA ARG A 227 37.90 3.65 -25.90
C ARG A 227 36.44 3.74 -26.34
N LYS A 228 36.13 4.53 -27.39
CA LYS A 228 34.77 4.63 -27.94
C LYS A 228 34.31 3.28 -28.49
N LYS A 229 35.14 2.56 -29.23
CA LYS A 229 34.84 1.21 -29.73
C LYS A 229 34.61 0.22 -28.60
N LYS A 230 35.41 0.27 -27.54
CA LYS A 230 35.24 -0.57 -26.34
C LYS A 230 33.91 -0.30 -25.65
N ASN A 231 33.54 0.97 -25.45
CA ASN A 231 32.29 1.34 -24.82
C ASN A 231 31.07 0.93 -25.65
N LEU A 232 31.12 1.09 -26.97
CA LEU A 232 30.08 0.59 -27.90
C LEU A 232 29.94 -0.93 -27.77
N LYS A 233 31.05 -1.67 -27.71
CA LYS A 233 31.01 -3.12 -27.54
C LYS A 233 30.39 -3.55 -26.20
N ILE A 234 30.64 -2.78 -25.13
CA ILE A 234 29.98 -3.01 -23.81
C ILE A 234 28.46 -2.80 -23.97
N LEU A 235 28.01 -1.71 -24.62
CA LEU A 235 26.59 -1.45 -24.84
C LEU A 235 25.93 -2.55 -25.68
N ASP A 236 26.60 -3.01 -26.75
CA ASP A 236 26.11 -4.15 -27.54
C ASP A 236 26.01 -5.44 -26.72
N SER A 237 26.99 -5.69 -25.85
CA SER A 237 26.96 -6.85 -24.96
C SER A 237 25.86 -6.77 -23.92
N ILE A 238 25.55 -5.56 -23.39
CA ILE A 238 24.39 -5.35 -22.52
C ILE A 238 23.09 -5.65 -23.27
N ASN A 239 22.95 -5.17 -24.52
CA ASN A 239 21.79 -5.46 -25.36
C ASN A 239 21.64 -6.96 -25.61
N GLN A 240 22.75 -7.64 -25.96
CA GLN A 240 22.75 -9.09 -26.18
C GLN A 240 22.26 -9.85 -24.93
N VAL A 241 22.79 -9.51 -23.76
CA VAL A 241 22.40 -10.20 -22.52
C VAL A 241 20.96 -9.85 -22.13
N MET A 242 20.59 -8.56 -22.06
CA MET A 242 19.29 -8.16 -21.57
C MET A 242 18.14 -8.57 -22.49
N PHE A 243 18.26 -8.27 -23.78
CA PHE A 243 17.14 -8.41 -24.69
C PHE A 243 17.14 -9.73 -25.46
N ASN A 244 18.30 -10.25 -25.85
CA ASN A 244 18.37 -11.49 -26.64
C ASN A 244 18.48 -12.73 -25.78
N GLU A 245 19.35 -12.73 -24.73
CA GLU A 245 19.50 -13.91 -23.86
C GLU A 245 18.41 -13.98 -22.77
N LEU A 246 18.18 -12.88 -22.03
CA LEU A 246 17.22 -12.85 -20.92
C LEU A 246 15.78 -12.52 -21.37
N GLY A 247 15.62 -11.94 -22.55
CA GLY A 247 14.32 -11.69 -23.17
C GLY A 247 13.56 -10.52 -22.59
N PHE A 248 14.23 -9.53 -21.99
CA PHE A 248 13.55 -8.30 -21.54
C PHE A 248 12.86 -7.60 -22.70
N LYS A 249 11.62 -7.20 -22.50
CA LYS A 249 10.82 -6.57 -23.55
C LYS A 249 9.82 -5.58 -22.97
N LYS A 250 9.31 -4.69 -23.83
CA LYS A 250 8.19 -3.83 -23.47
C LYS A 250 6.91 -4.64 -23.32
N LEU A 251 6.03 -4.13 -22.50
CA LEU A 251 4.66 -4.59 -22.43
C LEU A 251 3.96 -4.58 -23.78
N PRO A 252 3.25 -5.66 -24.14
CA PRO A 252 2.54 -5.74 -25.42
C PRO A 252 1.39 -4.72 -25.55
N HIS A 253 0.72 -4.36 -24.43
CA HIS A 253 -0.39 -3.41 -24.43
C HIS A 253 -0.37 -2.51 -23.19
N PHE A 254 -0.53 -1.19 -23.38
CA PHE A 254 -0.61 -0.18 -22.31
C PHE A 254 -1.94 -0.19 -21.51
N TYR A 255 -2.87 -1.09 -21.81
CA TYR A 255 -4.25 -1.09 -21.31
C TYR A 255 -4.63 -2.37 -20.54
N THR A 256 -3.65 -3.15 -20.09
CA THR A 256 -3.97 -4.32 -19.27
C THR A 256 -4.23 -3.92 -17.83
N SER A 257 -5.15 -4.62 -17.16
CA SER A 257 -5.46 -4.47 -15.73
C SER A 257 -4.23 -4.53 -14.81
N ASP A 258 -3.09 -4.97 -15.35
CA ASP A 258 -1.90 -5.31 -14.59
C ASP A 258 -0.74 -4.30 -14.75
N TYR A 259 -0.99 -3.12 -15.34
CA TYR A 259 0.08 -2.12 -15.57
C TYR A 259 0.83 -1.73 -14.29
N ASN A 260 0.17 -1.76 -13.13
CA ASN A 260 0.80 -1.52 -11.85
C ASN A 260 1.94 -2.53 -11.56
N LEU A 261 1.73 -3.81 -11.90
CA LEU A 261 2.73 -4.86 -11.75
C LEU A 261 3.96 -4.61 -12.62
N TYR A 262 3.79 -4.07 -13.82
CA TYR A 262 4.90 -3.84 -14.75
C TYR A 262 5.76 -2.62 -14.44
N CYS A 263 5.32 -1.79 -13.50
CA CYS A 263 6.12 -0.74 -12.89
C CYS A 263 6.89 -1.23 -11.66
N ASN A 264 6.86 -2.54 -11.38
CA ASN A 264 7.53 -3.20 -10.29
C ASN A 264 8.78 -3.96 -10.76
N PHE A 265 9.91 -3.77 -10.09
CA PHE A 265 11.15 -4.46 -10.45
C PHE A 265 11.06 -5.98 -10.29
N GLN A 266 10.46 -6.46 -9.20
CA GLN A 266 10.35 -7.91 -8.98
C GLN A 266 9.62 -8.56 -10.16
N GLN A 267 8.46 -8.01 -10.51
CA GLN A 267 7.69 -8.49 -11.65
C GLN A 267 8.51 -8.41 -12.95
N ALA A 268 9.23 -7.29 -13.18
CA ALA A 268 10.06 -7.15 -14.36
C ALA A 268 11.21 -8.17 -14.43
N PHE A 269 11.81 -8.54 -13.29
CA PHE A 269 12.82 -9.60 -13.25
C PHE A 269 12.23 -11.00 -13.42
N GLU A 270 10.99 -11.24 -13.00
CA GLU A 270 10.30 -12.53 -13.16
C GLU A 270 9.77 -12.73 -14.58
N THR A 271 8.98 -11.77 -15.08
CA THR A 271 8.31 -11.89 -16.40
C THR A 271 9.15 -11.43 -17.56
N LYS A 272 10.24 -10.69 -17.31
CA LYS A 272 11.05 -9.99 -18.31
C LYS A 272 10.29 -8.89 -19.06
N GLU A 273 9.19 -8.42 -18.51
CA GLU A 273 8.37 -7.34 -19.04
C GLU A 273 8.39 -6.14 -18.08
N GLY A 274 8.53 -4.93 -18.60
CA GLY A 274 8.60 -3.74 -17.77
C GLY A 274 8.16 -2.47 -18.48
N CYS A 275 7.77 -1.45 -17.69
CA CYS A 275 7.54 -0.11 -18.21
C CYS A 275 8.86 0.59 -18.56
N PRO A 276 8.82 1.71 -19.32
CA PRO A 276 10.04 2.41 -19.77
C PRO A 276 11.00 2.76 -18.65
N ALA A 277 10.49 3.31 -17.56
CA ALA A 277 11.32 3.75 -16.44
C ALA A 277 12.03 2.56 -15.78
N VAL A 278 11.36 1.41 -15.63
CA VAL A 278 11.92 0.17 -15.07
C VAL A 278 13.04 -0.37 -15.98
N LEU A 279 12.77 -0.52 -17.29
CA LEU A 279 13.77 -1.04 -18.23
C LEU A 279 14.97 -0.09 -18.36
N CYS A 280 14.74 1.23 -18.40
CA CYS A 280 15.82 2.22 -18.40
C CYS A 280 16.64 2.16 -17.11
N ALA A 281 16.01 2.01 -15.96
CA ALA A 281 16.69 1.92 -14.66
C ALA A 281 17.58 0.66 -14.57
N ILE A 282 17.09 -0.51 -15.03
CA ILE A 282 17.87 -1.75 -15.09
C ILE A 282 19.08 -1.55 -16.01
N TYR A 283 18.84 -1.06 -17.22
CA TYR A 283 19.90 -0.86 -18.21
C TYR A 283 20.97 0.12 -17.72
N GLN A 284 20.53 1.27 -17.19
CA GLN A 284 21.41 2.32 -16.69
C GLN A 284 22.29 1.81 -15.53
N GLU A 285 21.73 1.01 -14.63
CA GLU A 285 22.48 0.46 -13.51
C GLU A 285 23.49 -0.60 -13.93
N VAL A 286 23.15 -1.48 -14.88
CA VAL A 286 24.09 -2.42 -15.49
C VAL A 286 25.22 -1.67 -16.21
N ALA A 287 24.88 -0.67 -17.03
CA ALA A 287 25.87 0.17 -17.72
C ALA A 287 26.80 0.89 -16.75
N ARG A 288 26.26 1.45 -15.66
CA ARG A 288 27.02 2.10 -14.59
C ARG A 288 28.03 1.14 -13.93
N LYS A 289 27.62 -0.10 -13.62
CA LYS A 289 28.50 -1.14 -13.09
C LYS A 289 29.59 -1.57 -14.10
N MET A 290 29.37 -1.37 -15.40
CA MET A 290 30.35 -1.56 -16.47
C MET A 290 31.21 -0.32 -16.74
N GLY A 291 31.03 0.78 -15.97
CA GLY A 291 31.77 2.03 -16.10
C GLY A 291 31.27 2.96 -17.22
N ILE A 292 30.02 2.74 -17.71
CA ILE A 292 29.38 3.58 -18.71
C ILE A 292 28.25 4.37 -18.06
N VAL A 293 28.27 5.70 -18.24
CA VAL A 293 27.19 6.59 -17.79
C VAL A 293 26.23 6.85 -18.94
N CYS A 294 24.97 6.45 -18.75
CA CYS A 294 23.88 6.75 -19.68
C CYS A 294 22.92 7.77 -19.04
N GLU A 295 22.46 8.74 -19.80
CA GLU A 295 21.51 9.78 -19.39
C GLU A 295 20.11 9.44 -19.90
N ALA A 296 19.08 9.62 -19.07
CA ALA A 296 17.69 9.53 -19.53
C ALA A 296 17.34 10.77 -20.38
N VAL A 297 16.59 10.59 -21.46
CA VAL A 297 16.16 11.67 -22.36
C VAL A 297 14.73 11.41 -22.84
N TYR A 298 13.90 12.46 -22.82
CA TYR A 298 12.55 12.39 -23.37
C TYR A 298 12.49 12.90 -24.82
N CYS A 299 11.81 12.15 -25.68
CA CYS A 299 11.44 12.61 -27.01
C CYS A 299 10.02 13.18 -27.00
N ALA A 300 9.88 14.45 -27.30
CA ALA A 300 8.60 15.15 -27.30
C ALA A 300 7.68 14.79 -28.49
N GLN A 301 8.23 14.20 -29.57
CA GLN A 301 7.48 13.85 -30.77
C GLN A 301 7.23 12.35 -30.84
N SER A 302 5.97 11.97 -30.64
CA SER A 302 5.46 10.66 -31.02
C SER A 302 5.23 10.64 -32.54
N TRP A 303 6.17 10.07 -33.30
CA TRP A 303 6.02 9.83 -34.74
C TRP A 303 5.12 8.62 -35.08
N PHE A 304 4.66 7.94 -34.08
CA PHE A 304 3.74 6.81 -34.22
C PHE A 304 2.34 7.20 -33.73
N SER A 305 1.43 7.22 -34.70
CA SER A 305 0.01 7.53 -34.53
C SER A 305 -0.78 6.43 -33.78
N ASP A 306 -0.29 5.96 -32.64
CA ASP A 306 -1.17 5.25 -31.73
C ASP A 306 -1.95 6.33 -30.95
N ASN A 307 -3.17 6.55 -31.39
CA ASN A 307 -4.09 7.65 -31.09
C ASN A 307 -4.49 7.82 -29.62
N VAL A 308 -3.73 7.30 -28.65
CA VAL A 308 -4.25 7.26 -27.28
C VAL A 308 -3.49 8.10 -26.27
N MET A 309 -2.25 8.47 -26.48
CA MET A 309 -1.60 9.47 -25.61
C MET A 309 -0.35 10.08 -26.26
N ASN A 310 -0.32 11.39 -26.45
CA ASN A 310 0.88 12.21 -26.74
C ASN A 310 1.86 12.17 -25.55
N ARG A 311 2.48 11.03 -25.29
CA ARG A 311 3.46 10.90 -24.20
C ARG A 311 4.88 10.93 -24.76
N PRO A 312 5.77 11.69 -24.12
CA PRO A 312 7.17 11.67 -24.53
C PRO A 312 7.74 10.26 -24.30
N LYS A 313 8.39 9.72 -25.33
CA LYS A 313 9.07 8.43 -25.26
C LYS A 313 10.40 8.60 -24.52
N LEU A 314 10.70 7.70 -23.58
CA LEU A 314 11.93 7.70 -22.79
C LEU A 314 13.01 6.87 -23.49
N PHE A 315 14.19 7.45 -23.65
CA PHE A 315 15.41 6.85 -24.19
C PHE A 315 16.54 6.98 -23.19
N LEU A 316 17.58 6.16 -23.34
CA LEU A 316 18.88 6.42 -22.72
C LEU A 316 19.83 6.99 -23.79
N ARG A 317 20.66 7.94 -23.38
CA ARG A 317 21.70 8.56 -24.22
C ARG A 317 23.06 8.31 -23.62
N TRP A 318 23.95 7.76 -24.42
CA TRP A 318 25.37 7.69 -24.08
C TRP A 318 26.13 8.72 -24.90
N LYS A 319 27.01 9.49 -24.26
CA LYS A 319 27.96 10.43 -24.87
C LYS A 319 29.38 10.02 -24.55
N ASP A 320 30.23 10.02 -25.54
CA ASP A 320 31.68 9.90 -25.29
C ASP A 320 32.20 11.20 -24.64
N SER A 321 33.12 11.09 -23.70
CA SER A 321 33.67 12.23 -22.94
C SER A 321 34.40 13.27 -23.82
N THR A 322 34.73 12.92 -25.05
CA THR A 322 35.43 13.76 -26.03
C THR A 322 34.60 14.10 -27.29
N GLY A 323 33.39 13.50 -27.39
CA GLY A 323 32.56 13.60 -28.59
C GLY A 323 31.64 14.82 -28.61
N SER A 324 31.31 15.31 -29.80
CA SER A 324 30.27 16.30 -30.01
C SER A 324 28.89 15.75 -29.68
N GLU A 325 27.88 16.59 -29.49
CA GLU A 325 26.48 16.14 -29.34
C GLU A 325 26.01 15.32 -30.55
N GLU A 326 26.64 15.51 -31.71
CA GLU A 326 26.35 14.77 -32.93
C GLU A 326 26.78 13.30 -32.87
N ASP A 327 27.73 12.96 -32.01
CA ASP A 327 28.24 11.60 -31.80
C ASP A 327 27.51 10.80 -30.71
N SER A 328 26.40 11.33 -30.16
CA SER A 328 25.62 10.67 -29.14
C SER A 328 24.93 9.41 -29.69
N ILE A 329 24.90 8.36 -28.87
CA ILE A 329 24.18 7.11 -29.15
C ILE A 329 22.93 7.07 -28.29
N TYR A 330 21.79 6.79 -28.91
CA TYR A 330 20.50 6.66 -28.23
C TYR A 330 20.09 5.20 -28.16
N ILE A 331 19.77 4.74 -26.96
CA ILE A 331 19.40 3.37 -26.64
C ILE A 331 17.90 3.32 -26.47
N ASP A 332 17.22 2.57 -27.36
CA ASP A 332 15.79 2.35 -27.29
C ASP A 332 15.50 1.02 -26.59
N VAL A 333 15.26 1.08 -25.28
CA VAL A 333 14.96 -0.11 -24.47
C VAL A 333 13.67 -0.83 -24.89
N PHE A 334 12.78 -0.16 -25.63
CA PHE A 334 11.54 -0.77 -26.14
C PHE A 334 11.72 -1.56 -27.43
N LEU A 335 12.74 -1.20 -28.18
CA LEU A 335 13.10 -1.90 -29.42
C LEU A 335 14.31 -2.83 -29.20
N GLY A 336 14.42 -3.44 -28.01
CA GLY A 336 15.47 -4.40 -27.72
C GLY A 336 16.86 -3.77 -27.58
N GLY A 337 16.92 -2.53 -27.04
CA GLY A 337 18.19 -1.82 -26.81
C GLY A 337 18.85 -1.33 -28.09
N TYR A 338 18.09 -1.20 -29.19
CA TYR A 338 18.63 -0.79 -30.46
C TYR A 338 19.40 0.52 -30.37
N LEU A 339 20.67 0.50 -30.82
CA LEU A 339 21.58 1.64 -30.78
C LEU A 339 21.38 2.52 -32.02
N ASN A 340 20.75 3.68 -31.80
CA ASN A 340 20.50 4.63 -32.89
C ASN A 340 21.51 5.79 -32.85
N GLN A 341 22.12 6.08 -33.98
CA GLN A 341 22.88 7.32 -34.12
C GLN A 341 21.93 8.53 -34.16
N SER A 342 22.43 9.65 -33.70
CA SER A 342 21.68 10.91 -33.61
C SER A 342 21.02 11.38 -34.91
N SER A 343 21.44 10.88 -36.06
CA SER A 343 20.86 11.17 -37.38
C SER A 343 19.41 10.71 -37.54
N LEU A 344 19.01 9.63 -36.85
CA LEU A 344 17.66 9.06 -36.95
C LEU A 344 16.62 9.81 -36.10
N TYR A 345 17.06 10.53 -35.08
CA TYR A 345 16.17 11.28 -34.18
C TYR A 345 16.67 12.72 -33.97
N PRO A 346 16.54 13.63 -34.96
CA PRO A 346 17.03 15.01 -34.86
C PRO A 346 16.41 15.78 -33.66
N SER A 347 15.19 15.42 -33.30
CA SER A 347 14.49 16.01 -32.15
C SER A 347 15.12 15.66 -30.79
N LEU A 348 15.80 14.51 -30.66
CA LEU A 348 16.47 14.09 -29.43
C LEU A 348 17.77 14.84 -29.18
N ARG A 349 18.46 15.32 -30.24
CA ARG A 349 19.75 16.01 -30.10
C ARG A 349 19.69 17.26 -29.22
N LYS A 350 18.58 17.98 -29.28
CA LYS A 350 18.37 19.25 -28.57
C LYS A 350 17.73 19.05 -27.18
N GLN A 351 17.38 17.82 -26.81
CA GLN A 351 16.73 17.56 -25.54
C GLN A 351 17.76 17.50 -24.40
N PRO A 352 17.54 18.23 -23.31
CA PRO A 352 18.38 18.09 -22.13
C PRO A 352 18.25 16.68 -21.53
N ALA A 353 19.24 16.27 -20.76
CA ALA A 353 19.11 15.09 -19.91
C ALA A 353 17.91 15.28 -18.95
N ALA A 354 17.07 14.28 -18.87
CA ALA A 354 15.99 14.28 -17.90
C ALA A 354 16.54 14.01 -16.49
N SER A 355 16.15 14.83 -15.52
CA SER A 355 16.49 14.55 -14.13
C SER A 355 15.81 13.26 -13.66
N VAL A 356 16.39 12.61 -12.66
CA VAL A 356 15.81 11.43 -12.03
C VAL A 356 14.41 11.77 -11.50
N ASP A 357 14.26 12.93 -10.86
CA ASP A 357 12.97 13.43 -10.36
C ASP A 357 11.93 13.55 -11.49
N SER A 358 12.31 14.06 -12.66
CA SER A 358 11.41 14.15 -13.81
C SER A 358 10.94 12.78 -14.31
N VAL A 359 11.83 11.80 -14.35
CA VAL A 359 11.48 10.43 -14.78
C VAL A 359 10.54 9.78 -13.78
N LEU A 360 10.82 9.88 -12.48
CA LEU A 360 9.98 9.32 -11.42
C LEU A 360 8.62 10.01 -11.35
N PHE A 361 8.56 11.34 -11.50
CA PHE A 361 7.30 12.09 -11.53
C PHE A 361 6.40 11.64 -12.69
N ASN A 362 6.96 11.47 -13.88
CA ASN A 362 6.23 10.95 -15.03
C ASN A 362 5.77 9.51 -14.82
N MET A 363 6.61 8.64 -14.24
CA MET A 363 6.25 7.26 -13.91
C MET A 363 5.05 7.22 -12.94
N LEU A 364 5.10 8.00 -11.86
CA LEU A 364 4.00 8.14 -10.91
C LEU A 364 2.73 8.67 -11.58
N GLY A 365 2.85 9.65 -12.48
CA GLY A 365 1.72 10.20 -13.23
C GLY A 365 1.04 9.18 -14.13
N VAL A 366 1.80 8.25 -14.69
CA VAL A 366 1.26 7.11 -15.46
C VAL A 366 0.52 6.16 -14.56
N LEU A 367 1.13 5.75 -13.43
CA LEU A 367 0.52 4.87 -12.44
C LEU A 367 -0.79 5.46 -11.88
N THR A 368 -0.75 6.73 -11.48
CA THR A 368 -1.91 7.44 -10.95
C THR A 368 -3.08 7.45 -11.94
N ARG A 369 -2.81 7.80 -13.22
CA ARG A 369 -3.87 7.86 -14.24
C ARG A 369 -4.44 6.47 -14.55
N PHE A 370 -3.58 5.47 -14.58
CA PHE A 370 -3.99 4.10 -14.83
C PHE A 370 -4.91 3.59 -13.71
N MET A 371 -4.51 3.77 -12.46
CA MET A 371 -5.31 3.39 -11.28
C MET A 371 -6.64 4.15 -11.23
N TRP A 372 -6.64 5.43 -11.64
CA TRP A 372 -7.85 6.23 -11.71
C TRP A 372 -8.85 5.69 -12.75
N ASN A 373 -8.39 5.36 -13.96
CA ASN A 373 -9.26 4.82 -15.01
C ASN A 373 -9.88 3.47 -14.59
N GLN A 374 -9.10 2.61 -13.92
CA GLN A 374 -9.63 1.34 -13.39
C GLN A 374 -10.65 1.56 -12.26
N TYR A 375 -10.47 2.60 -11.44
CA TYR A 375 -11.43 2.97 -10.41
C TYR A 375 -12.81 3.34 -11.01
N ASP A 376 -12.84 4.10 -12.09
CA ASP A 376 -14.08 4.47 -12.78
C ASP A 376 -14.77 3.27 -13.47
N GLU A 377 -14.01 2.33 -14.06
CA GLU A 377 -14.57 1.17 -14.75
C GLU A 377 -15.06 0.07 -13.80
N PHE A 378 -14.33 -0.21 -12.73
CA PHE A 378 -14.57 -1.41 -11.91
C PHE A 378 -15.05 -1.12 -10.48
N GLY A 379 -15.07 0.13 -10.01
CA GLY A 379 -15.54 0.51 -8.67
C GLY A 379 -14.78 -0.18 -7.52
N LEU A 380 -13.58 -0.68 -7.79
CA LEU A 380 -12.80 -1.55 -6.91
C LEU A 380 -12.28 -0.79 -5.68
N GLU A 381 -12.86 -1.07 -4.52
CA GLU A 381 -12.36 -0.57 -3.22
C GLU A 381 -10.92 -0.99 -2.93
N MET A 382 -10.44 -2.09 -3.50
CA MET A 382 -9.09 -2.64 -3.27
C MET A 382 -7.94 -1.78 -3.82
N MET A 383 -8.17 -0.99 -4.87
CA MET A 383 -7.11 -0.16 -5.49
C MET A 383 -6.99 1.25 -4.87
N ARG A 384 -7.81 1.57 -3.89
CA ARG A 384 -7.96 2.92 -3.32
C ARG A 384 -6.70 3.40 -2.61
N ASP A 385 -6.08 2.53 -1.83
CA ASP A 385 -4.96 2.94 -0.98
C ASP A 385 -3.69 3.18 -1.80
N ASN A 386 -3.43 2.36 -2.82
CA ASN A 386 -2.29 2.54 -3.73
C ASN A 386 -2.35 3.84 -4.51
N LEU A 387 -3.53 4.23 -5.01
CA LEU A 387 -3.71 5.49 -5.71
C LEU A 387 -3.36 6.68 -4.81
N SER A 388 -3.82 6.67 -3.55
CA SER A 388 -3.49 7.69 -2.56
C SER A 388 -2.00 7.87 -2.39
N PHE A 389 -1.24 6.77 -2.36
CA PHE A 389 0.22 6.81 -2.18
C PHE A 389 0.92 7.41 -3.38
N TYR A 390 0.61 6.98 -4.59
CA TYR A 390 1.26 7.51 -5.79
C TYR A 390 1.01 9.00 -5.96
N VAL A 391 -0.22 9.46 -5.70
CA VAL A 391 -0.54 10.89 -5.75
C VAL A 391 0.19 11.65 -4.64
N ARG A 392 0.28 11.09 -3.43
CA ARG A 392 1.01 11.69 -2.32
C ARG A 392 2.50 11.82 -2.61
N LEU A 393 3.11 10.80 -3.24
CA LEU A 393 4.50 10.89 -3.71
C LEU A 393 4.66 12.02 -4.74
N GLN A 394 3.73 12.16 -5.69
CA GLN A 394 3.74 13.30 -6.62
C GLN A 394 3.60 14.65 -5.92
N CYS A 395 2.75 14.76 -4.88
CA CYS A 395 2.66 15.97 -4.06
C CYS A 395 3.99 16.32 -3.40
N SER A 396 4.74 15.32 -2.90
CA SER A 396 6.05 15.55 -2.29
C SER A 396 7.10 16.03 -3.28
N MET A 397 7.02 15.61 -4.55
CA MET A 397 7.91 16.03 -5.63
C MET A 397 7.54 17.41 -6.21
N SER A 398 6.28 17.79 -6.14
CA SER A 398 5.76 19.04 -6.70
C SER A 398 4.77 19.70 -5.73
N PRO A 399 5.24 20.18 -4.57
CA PRO A 399 4.37 20.68 -3.50
C PRO A 399 3.68 22.02 -3.85
N GLN A 400 4.06 22.63 -4.99
CA GLN A 400 3.46 23.86 -5.51
C GLN A 400 2.52 23.61 -6.70
N ASN A 401 2.31 22.36 -7.10
CA ASN A 401 1.42 22.03 -8.21
C ASN A 401 -0.02 21.87 -7.71
N PRO A 402 -0.91 22.87 -7.95
CA PRO A 402 -2.27 22.85 -7.45
C PRO A 402 -3.08 21.67 -8.00
N ASN A 403 -2.80 21.21 -9.22
CA ASN A 403 -3.54 20.11 -9.82
C ASN A 403 -3.28 18.78 -9.11
N VAL A 404 -2.04 18.52 -8.70
CA VAL A 404 -1.69 17.30 -7.97
C VAL A 404 -2.28 17.33 -6.55
N ILE A 405 -2.20 18.48 -5.88
CA ILE A 405 -2.70 18.63 -4.51
C ILE A 405 -4.23 18.52 -4.47
N THR A 406 -4.93 19.18 -5.40
CA THR A 406 -6.41 19.11 -5.46
C THR A 406 -6.88 17.70 -5.83
N PHE A 407 -6.17 17.02 -6.72
CA PHE A 407 -6.46 15.63 -7.07
C PHE A 407 -6.30 14.69 -5.85
N TYR A 408 -5.23 14.87 -5.06
CA TYR A 408 -5.04 14.13 -3.81
C TYR A 408 -6.15 14.40 -2.81
N ALA A 409 -6.50 15.69 -2.60
CA ALA A 409 -7.56 16.07 -1.68
C ALA A 409 -8.93 15.51 -2.11
N GLU A 410 -9.27 15.55 -3.40
CA GLU A 410 -10.51 14.99 -3.94
C GLU A 410 -10.58 13.47 -3.68
N HIS A 411 -9.47 12.77 -3.86
CA HIS A 411 -9.38 11.35 -3.57
C HIS A 411 -9.56 11.07 -2.06
N CYS A 412 -8.90 11.83 -1.18
CA CYS A 412 -9.05 11.71 0.27
C CYS A 412 -10.49 11.98 0.74
N ILE A 413 -11.18 12.97 0.16
CA ILE A 413 -12.58 13.27 0.44
C ILE A 413 -13.49 12.11 0.02
N GLY A 414 -13.29 11.61 -1.21
CA GLY A 414 -14.10 10.50 -1.76
C GLY A 414 -14.03 9.23 -0.91
N LEU A 415 -12.87 8.94 -0.36
CA LEU A 415 -12.63 7.75 0.47
C LEU A 415 -12.83 7.99 1.97
N GLY A 416 -12.79 9.24 2.42
CA GLY A 416 -12.79 9.57 3.84
C GLY A 416 -11.49 9.15 4.56
N ILE A 417 -10.35 9.13 3.85
CA ILE A 417 -9.04 8.73 4.39
C ILE A 417 -8.06 9.90 4.34
N GLN A 418 -7.08 9.91 5.23
CA GLN A 418 -5.94 10.85 5.22
C GLN A 418 -6.34 12.34 5.09
N LEU A 419 -7.53 12.71 5.58
CA LEU A 419 -8.07 14.08 5.47
C LEU A 419 -7.18 15.11 6.16
N ASP A 420 -6.56 14.76 7.31
CA ASP A 420 -5.63 15.65 8.00
C ASP A 420 -4.37 15.96 7.15
N ASP A 421 -3.84 14.94 6.43
CA ASP A 421 -2.70 15.11 5.52
C ASP A 421 -3.07 15.99 4.32
N ALA A 422 -4.25 15.78 3.74
CA ALA A 422 -4.77 16.61 2.65
C ALA A 422 -4.98 18.07 3.07
N ILE A 423 -5.53 18.30 4.27
CA ILE A 423 -5.69 19.64 4.86
C ILE A 423 -4.32 20.31 5.03
N GLN A 424 -3.34 19.59 5.57
CA GLN A 424 -1.99 20.12 5.77
C GLN A 424 -1.31 20.49 4.44
N LEU A 425 -1.42 19.64 3.42
CA LEU A 425 -0.86 19.93 2.09
C LEU A 425 -1.50 21.17 1.46
N LEU A 426 -2.83 21.31 1.53
CA LEU A 426 -3.55 22.47 1.05
C LEU A 426 -3.17 23.74 1.81
N GLN A 427 -3.04 23.68 3.14
CA GLN A 427 -2.61 24.82 3.96
C GLN A 427 -1.17 25.24 3.62
N ASN A 428 -0.25 24.28 3.48
CA ASN A 428 1.13 24.55 3.08
C ASN A 428 1.20 25.21 1.70
N TYR A 429 0.36 24.77 0.75
CA TYR A 429 0.26 25.37 -0.57
C TYR A 429 -0.14 26.87 -0.48
N PHE A 430 -1.16 27.21 0.32
CA PHE A 430 -1.59 28.62 0.50
C PHE A 430 -0.56 29.48 1.24
N GLN A 431 0.25 28.90 2.12
CA GLN A 431 1.27 29.61 2.89
C GLN A 431 2.60 29.75 2.14
N SER A 432 2.73 29.09 1.00
CA SER A 432 3.97 29.14 0.22
C SER A 432 4.22 30.54 -0.38
N PRO A 433 5.46 31.04 -0.35
CA PRO A 433 5.83 32.27 -1.03
C PRO A 433 5.69 32.17 -2.56
N GLU A 434 5.66 30.97 -3.10
CA GLU A 434 5.46 30.71 -4.54
C GLU A 434 3.99 30.54 -4.92
N TYR A 435 3.08 30.78 -3.98
CA TYR A 435 1.65 30.65 -4.23
C TYR A 435 1.21 31.45 -5.46
N LYS A 436 0.59 30.76 -6.41
CA LYS A 436 -0.06 31.35 -7.58
C LYS A 436 -1.56 31.11 -7.47
N PRO A 437 -2.40 32.17 -7.62
CA PRO A 437 -3.84 31.99 -7.67
C PRO A 437 -4.21 30.94 -8.72
N PHE A 438 -5.09 30.03 -8.35
CA PHE A 438 -5.56 28.98 -9.25
C PHE A 438 -6.40 29.61 -10.37
N ILE A 439 -5.89 29.60 -11.58
CA ILE A 439 -6.60 30.06 -12.79
C ILE A 439 -7.08 28.80 -13.50
N GLY A 440 -8.28 28.34 -13.12
CA GLY A 440 -9.03 27.25 -13.74
C GLY A 440 -8.22 26.13 -14.41
N GLY A 441 -8.30 24.91 -13.92
CA GLY A 441 -7.72 23.70 -14.52
C GLY A 441 -8.80 22.79 -15.12
N LEU A 442 -8.38 21.71 -15.74
CA LEU A 442 -9.24 20.65 -16.27
C LEU A 442 -10.19 20.03 -15.20
N PHE A 443 -9.88 20.21 -13.92
CA PHE A 443 -10.70 19.83 -12.78
C PHE A 443 -11.29 21.10 -12.16
N SER A 444 -12.59 21.25 -12.18
CA SER A 444 -13.34 22.47 -11.89
C SER A 444 -13.36 22.93 -10.42
N ARG A 445 -12.63 22.27 -9.51
CA ARG A 445 -12.66 22.59 -8.09
C ARG A 445 -11.41 23.36 -7.65
N SER A 446 -11.60 24.49 -6.99
CA SER A 446 -10.48 25.28 -6.47
C SER A 446 -9.86 24.64 -5.21
N PRO A 447 -8.54 24.85 -4.96
CA PRO A 447 -7.90 24.37 -3.72
C PRO A 447 -8.59 24.84 -2.44
N SER A 448 -9.15 26.07 -2.43
CA SER A 448 -9.89 26.60 -1.28
C SER A 448 -11.16 25.81 -1.00
N LYS A 449 -11.92 25.46 -2.04
CA LYS A 449 -13.12 24.63 -1.90
C LYS A 449 -12.77 23.22 -1.43
N MET A 450 -11.67 22.65 -1.91
CA MET A 450 -11.18 21.36 -1.44
C MET A 450 -10.82 21.38 0.06
N LEU A 451 -10.20 22.45 0.54
CA LEU A 451 -9.88 22.61 1.95
C LEU A 451 -11.14 22.64 2.82
N GLU A 452 -12.16 23.39 2.41
CA GLU A 452 -13.46 23.45 3.10
C GLU A 452 -14.15 22.07 3.12
N GLU A 453 -14.16 21.36 2.00
CA GLU A 453 -14.74 20.03 1.89
C GLU A 453 -13.98 18.99 2.76
N CYS A 454 -12.64 19.02 2.80
CA CYS A 454 -11.83 18.17 3.70
C CYS A 454 -12.18 18.42 5.18
N ILE A 455 -12.29 19.69 5.59
CA ILE A 455 -12.64 20.06 6.96
C ILE A 455 -14.05 19.60 7.30
N SER A 456 -15.01 19.79 6.39
CA SER A 456 -16.39 19.33 6.57
C SER A 456 -16.43 17.83 6.77
N LYS A 457 -15.76 17.08 5.91
CA LYS A 457 -15.71 15.61 5.95
C LYS A 457 -15.06 15.08 7.24
N LEU A 458 -14.00 15.74 7.70
CA LEU A 458 -13.34 15.41 8.96
C LEU A 458 -14.27 15.63 10.17
N ASN A 459 -15.08 16.72 10.14
CA ASN A 459 -16.06 16.99 11.20
C ASN A 459 -17.22 15.98 11.17
N GLU A 460 -17.67 15.55 9.98
CA GLU A 460 -18.63 14.46 9.83
C GLU A 460 -18.11 13.18 10.49
N GLN A 461 -16.86 12.79 10.21
CA GLN A 461 -16.23 11.61 10.81
C GLN A 461 -16.16 11.71 12.34
N LYS A 462 -15.82 12.89 12.88
CA LYS A 462 -15.83 13.10 14.34
C LYS A 462 -17.24 12.94 14.95
N ALA A 463 -18.27 13.41 14.26
CA ALA A 463 -19.66 13.23 14.68
C ALA A 463 -20.08 11.75 14.63
N GLU A 464 -19.65 10.99 13.62
CA GLU A 464 -19.88 9.54 13.52
C GLU A 464 -19.23 8.77 14.66
N ILE A 465 -17.98 9.11 15.01
CA ILE A 465 -17.27 8.50 16.14
C ILE A 465 -18.02 8.77 17.47
N ALA A 466 -18.58 9.98 17.63
CA ALA A 466 -19.36 10.33 18.80
C ALA A 466 -20.69 9.55 18.84
N ALA A 467 -21.39 9.44 17.72
CA ALA A 467 -22.64 8.71 17.60
C ALA A 467 -22.46 7.19 17.83
N ALA A 468 -21.35 6.63 17.38
CA ALA A 468 -21.06 5.20 17.53
C ALA A 468 -20.86 4.74 18.98
N LYS A 469 -20.63 5.67 19.90
CA LYS A 469 -20.56 5.39 21.35
C LYS A 469 -21.95 5.32 22.02
N THR A 470 -23.02 5.63 21.28
CA THR A 470 -24.38 5.61 21.79
C THR A 470 -24.88 4.16 21.88
N VAL A 471 -25.40 3.78 23.05
CA VAL A 471 -26.05 2.48 23.24
C VAL A 471 -27.45 2.53 22.63
N HIS A 472 -27.76 1.57 21.77
CA HIS A 472 -29.07 1.42 21.17
C HIS A 472 -29.88 0.38 21.94
N HIS A 473 -30.94 0.84 22.61
CA HIS A 473 -31.92 -0.06 23.26
C HIS A 473 -32.88 -0.62 22.21
N ARG A 474 -33.01 -1.94 22.20
CA ARG A 474 -33.76 -2.66 21.19
C ARG A 474 -35.27 -2.59 21.44
N PRO A 475 -36.07 -2.00 20.52
CA PRO A 475 -37.52 -2.13 20.60
C PRO A 475 -37.99 -3.53 20.20
N SER A 476 -39.10 -3.97 20.79
CA SER A 476 -39.69 -5.30 20.53
C SER A 476 -40.20 -5.49 19.08
N SER A 477 -40.34 -4.41 18.33
CA SER A 477 -40.80 -4.44 16.93
C SER A 477 -39.75 -4.92 15.92
N LEU A 478 -38.46 -4.97 16.27
CA LEU A 478 -37.40 -5.41 15.37
C LEU A 478 -37.37 -6.94 15.25
N LYS A 479 -37.32 -7.46 14.00
CA LYS A 479 -37.27 -8.91 13.74
C LYS A 479 -35.86 -9.47 13.77
N PHE A 480 -34.88 -8.74 13.23
CA PHE A 480 -33.53 -9.25 13.04
C PHE A 480 -32.53 -8.55 13.95
N SER A 481 -31.38 -9.16 14.18
CA SER A 481 -30.34 -8.69 15.11
C SER A 481 -28.96 -8.61 14.45
N VAL A 482 -28.04 -7.86 15.03
CA VAL A 482 -26.66 -7.71 14.57
C VAL A 482 -25.94 -9.06 14.59
N GLY A 483 -25.18 -9.34 13.51
CA GLY A 483 -24.45 -10.60 13.32
C GLY A 483 -25.26 -11.73 12.70
N LEU A 484 -26.57 -11.56 12.53
CA LEU A 484 -27.42 -12.54 11.86
C LEU A 484 -27.17 -12.51 10.36
N VAL A 485 -27.06 -13.70 9.75
CA VAL A 485 -26.98 -13.86 8.29
C VAL A 485 -28.39 -14.07 7.77
N VAL A 486 -28.81 -13.21 6.84
CA VAL A 486 -30.16 -13.19 6.27
C VAL A 486 -30.11 -13.12 4.75
N MET A 487 -31.21 -13.44 4.08
CA MET A 487 -31.38 -13.23 2.65
C MET A 487 -31.92 -11.82 2.40
N CYS A 488 -31.25 -11.04 1.56
CA CYS A 488 -31.73 -9.74 1.10
C CYS A 488 -32.32 -9.85 -0.30
N ASN A 489 -33.57 -9.38 -0.45
CA ASN A 489 -34.26 -9.25 -1.74
C ASN A 489 -34.11 -7.80 -2.20
N TYR A 490 -33.32 -7.54 -3.24
CA TYR A 490 -33.11 -6.17 -3.76
C TYR A 490 -33.31 -6.10 -5.27
N LYS A 491 -33.62 -4.90 -5.75
CA LYS A 491 -33.77 -4.63 -7.19
C LYS A 491 -32.53 -3.88 -7.70
N LYS A 492 -31.96 -4.37 -8.79
CA LYS A 492 -30.88 -3.70 -9.51
C LYS A 492 -31.18 -3.80 -11.00
N TRP A 493 -31.18 -2.67 -11.73
CA TRP A 493 -31.49 -2.60 -13.17
C TRP A 493 -32.78 -3.30 -13.56
N GLY A 494 -33.85 -3.09 -12.80
CA GLY A 494 -35.17 -3.70 -13.07
C GLY A 494 -35.28 -5.20 -12.78
N ARG A 495 -34.19 -5.87 -12.31
CA ARG A 495 -34.18 -7.29 -11.93
C ARG A 495 -34.20 -7.46 -10.42
N ASN A 496 -34.90 -8.50 -9.95
CA ASN A 496 -34.88 -8.89 -8.53
C ASN A 496 -33.70 -9.83 -8.27
N PHE A 497 -32.93 -9.51 -7.25
CA PHE A 497 -31.81 -10.32 -6.78
C PHE A 497 -32.08 -10.80 -5.38
N LYS A 498 -31.69 -12.04 -5.08
CA LYS A 498 -31.67 -12.63 -3.75
C LYS A 498 -30.24 -12.99 -3.40
N LYS A 499 -29.68 -12.33 -2.39
CA LYS A 499 -28.28 -12.56 -1.95
C LYS A 499 -28.19 -12.65 -0.44
N PRO A 500 -27.35 -13.57 0.08
CA PRO A 500 -27.07 -13.62 1.51
C PRO A 500 -26.28 -12.37 1.95
N CYS A 501 -26.62 -11.86 3.13
CA CYS A 501 -25.98 -10.69 3.71
C CYS A 501 -25.89 -10.82 5.23
N VAL A 502 -25.00 -10.05 5.88
CA VAL A 502 -24.90 -9.97 7.33
C VAL A 502 -25.37 -8.61 7.83
N ILE A 503 -26.14 -8.61 8.90
CA ILE A 503 -26.65 -7.39 9.55
C ILE A 503 -25.56 -6.80 10.44
N VAL A 504 -25.24 -5.52 10.21
CA VAL A 504 -24.20 -4.78 10.95
C VAL A 504 -24.79 -3.83 11.97
N SER A 505 -25.95 -3.23 11.66
CA SER A 505 -26.68 -2.33 12.57
C SER A 505 -28.11 -2.19 12.11
N TRP A 506 -28.94 -1.55 12.93
CA TRP A 506 -30.34 -1.27 12.65
C TRP A 506 -30.75 0.11 13.15
N ASN A 507 -31.81 0.67 12.54
CA ASN A 507 -32.48 1.88 12.97
C ASN A 507 -34.00 1.62 12.99
N VAL A 508 -34.70 2.17 13.98
CA VAL A 508 -36.16 1.99 14.14
C VAL A 508 -36.94 2.63 13.01
N LYS A 509 -36.40 3.73 12.46
CA LYS A 509 -36.94 4.44 11.31
C LYS A 509 -35.82 4.78 10.36
N PHE A 510 -36.16 5.01 9.11
CA PHE A 510 -35.19 5.49 8.14
C PHE A 510 -34.54 6.79 8.65
N GLN A 511 -33.24 6.74 8.85
CA GLN A 511 -32.41 7.92 9.09
C GLN A 511 -31.50 8.09 7.88
N GLU A 512 -31.61 9.20 7.18
CA GLU A 512 -30.58 9.61 6.21
C GLU A 512 -29.29 9.89 6.99
N SER A 513 -28.43 8.88 7.09
CA SER A 513 -27.09 9.11 7.61
C SER A 513 -26.25 9.88 6.59
N ILE A 514 -25.48 10.83 7.06
CA ILE A 514 -24.64 11.72 6.24
C ILE A 514 -23.67 10.92 5.35
N VAL A 515 -23.24 9.73 5.79
CA VAL A 515 -22.31 8.82 5.08
C VAL A 515 -22.92 8.17 3.84
N TRP A 516 -24.25 8.11 3.74
CA TRP A 516 -24.95 7.30 2.75
C TRP A 516 -25.50 8.10 1.57
N LYS A 517 -25.45 9.44 1.63
CA LYS A 517 -25.96 10.30 0.54
C LYS A 517 -25.30 10.05 -0.82
N SER A 518 -24.06 9.59 -0.85
CA SER A 518 -23.34 9.37 -2.11
C SER A 518 -23.53 7.99 -2.75
N LYS A 519 -24.07 6.98 -2.02
CA LYS A 519 -24.18 5.60 -2.53
C LYS A 519 -25.61 5.04 -2.61
N VAL A 520 -26.57 5.61 -1.91
CA VAL A 520 -27.99 5.12 -1.94
C VAL A 520 -28.70 5.48 -3.25
N THR A 521 -28.23 6.51 -3.95
CA THR A 521 -28.78 6.91 -5.25
C THR A 521 -28.50 5.92 -6.38
N SER A 522 -27.52 5.02 -6.25
CA SER A 522 -27.19 4.05 -7.30
C SER A 522 -27.99 2.74 -7.25
N VAL A 523 -28.70 2.44 -6.16
CA VAL A 523 -29.54 1.23 -6.06
C VAL A 523 -30.95 1.47 -6.62
N TYR A 524 -31.37 2.71 -6.67
CA TYR A 524 -32.64 3.12 -7.29
C TYR A 524 -32.32 3.86 -8.58
N ASP A 525 -32.16 3.12 -9.63
CA ASP A 525 -32.17 3.43 -11.07
C ASP A 525 -32.19 4.92 -11.45
N TYR A 526 -31.01 5.48 -11.77
CA TYR A 526 -30.85 6.64 -12.62
C TYR A 526 -30.23 6.20 -13.95
N SER A 527 -31.00 5.45 -14.73
CA SER A 527 -30.78 5.41 -16.16
C SER A 527 -31.93 6.14 -16.79
N ASP A 528 -31.84 7.39 -17.06
CA ASP A 528 -32.44 8.06 -18.19
C ASP A 528 -31.94 9.51 -18.26
N ASN A 529 -30.82 9.69 -18.94
CA ASN A 529 -30.53 10.93 -19.64
C ASN A 529 -31.39 10.94 -20.94
N GLU A 530 -32.70 11.01 -20.80
CA GLU A 530 -33.58 11.51 -21.83
C GLU A 530 -34.20 12.79 -21.29
N GLU A 531 -34.02 13.90 -22.01
CA GLU A 531 -34.74 15.14 -21.82
C GLU A 531 -36.24 14.83 -21.73
N VAL A 532 -36.77 14.89 -20.51
CA VAL A 532 -38.19 14.58 -20.26
C VAL A 532 -38.99 15.86 -20.54
N ASP A 533 -39.77 15.79 -21.62
CA ASP A 533 -40.86 16.72 -21.93
C ASP A 533 -41.85 16.71 -20.74
N GLU A 534 -41.95 17.81 -19.99
CA GLU A 534 -42.72 17.93 -18.74
C GLU A 534 -44.25 17.64 -18.88
N ASP A 535 -44.78 17.49 -20.09
CA ASP A 535 -46.22 17.32 -20.35
C ASP A 535 -46.70 15.84 -20.49
N LYS A 536 -45.84 14.85 -20.27
CA LYS A 536 -46.19 13.40 -20.38
C LYS A 536 -46.07 12.57 -19.11
N VAL A 537 -46.07 13.17 -17.95
CA VAL A 537 -46.01 12.46 -16.66
C VAL A 537 -47.40 12.20 -16.11
N CYS A 538 -48.19 11.40 -16.81
CA CYS A 538 -49.36 10.81 -16.20
C CYS A 538 -49.57 9.38 -16.71
N SER A 539 -49.02 8.40 -16.04
CA SER A 539 -49.26 6.95 -16.08
C SER A 539 -48.01 6.06 -16.28
N ARG A 540 -46.95 6.20 -15.48
CA ARG A 540 -45.95 5.12 -15.38
C ARG A 540 -45.55 4.91 -13.94
N THR A 541 -45.93 3.74 -13.44
CA THR A 541 -45.41 3.01 -12.27
C THR A 541 -45.07 3.86 -11.06
N LYS A 542 -45.97 3.84 -10.07
CA LYS A 542 -45.66 4.29 -8.68
C LYS A 542 -44.35 3.68 -8.27
N LYS A 543 -43.27 4.50 -8.15
CA LYS A 543 -42.08 4.15 -7.40
C LYS A 543 -42.56 3.76 -6.01
N VAL A 544 -42.46 2.50 -5.65
CA VAL A 544 -42.68 2.05 -4.28
C VAL A 544 -41.48 2.56 -3.49
N ILE A 545 -41.61 3.76 -2.95
CA ILE A 545 -40.69 4.28 -1.94
C ILE A 545 -40.92 3.38 -0.72
N PRO A 546 -39.90 2.62 -0.25
CA PRO A 546 -40.06 1.81 0.94
C PRO A 546 -40.59 2.68 2.07
N SER A 547 -41.55 2.19 2.87
CA SER A 547 -42.14 2.95 3.95
C SER A 547 -41.04 3.45 4.88
N GLN A 548 -40.91 4.77 5.05
CA GLN A 548 -39.93 5.40 5.95
C GLN A 548 -40.23 5.10 7.42
N ASP A 549 -41.42 4.58 7.72
CA ASP A 549 -41.90 4.30 9.07
C ASP A 549 -41.59 2.86 9.55
N GLN A 550 -40.90 2.03 8.75
CA GLN A 550 -40.48 0.70 9.19
C GLN A 550 -38.99 0.67 9.61
N PRO A 551 -38.56 -0.37 10.36
CA PRO A 551 -37.16 -0.58 10.68
C PRO A 551 -36.29 -0.76 9.43
N HIS A 552 -35.07 -0.23 9.49
CA HIS A 552 -34.06 -0.35 8.46
C HIS A 552 -32.79 -0.98 9.02
N TYR A 553 -32.14 -1.82 8.20
CA TYR A 553 -30.95 -2.57 8.57
C TYR A 553 -29.77 -2.22 7.65
N HIS A 554 -28.63 -1.95 8.26
CA HIS A 554 -27.38 -1.85 7.55
C HIS A 554 -26.82 -3.25 7.33
N ILE A 555 -26.53 -3.59 6.10
CA ILE A 555 -26.08 -4.93 5.72
C ILE A 555 -24.78 -4.87 4.91
N LEU A 556 -23.98 -5.93 5.03
CA LEU A 556 -22.87 -6.20 4.15
C LEU A 556 -23.22 -7.41 3.28
N MET A 557 -23.01 -7.29 1.97
CA MET A 557 -23.26 -8.36 1.01
C MET A 557 -22.24 -8.34 -0.13
N VAL A 558 -22.14 -9.48 -0.82
CA VAL A 558 -21.28 -9.64 -2.00
C VAL A 558 -22.17 -10.13 -3.15
N ASP A 559 -21.98 -9.56 -4.32
CA ASP A 559 -22.62 -10.02 -5.55
C ASP A 559 -21.65 -10.90 -6.33
N ASP A 560 -21.76 -12.22 -6.15
CA ASP A 560 -20.93 -13.22 -6.84
C ASP A 560 -21.38 -13.44 -8.30
N SER A 561 -22.42 -12.73 -8.80
CA SER A 561 -22.88 -12.87 -10.17
C SER A 561 -22.04 -12.08 -11.17
N ASP A 562 -21.28 -11.10 -10.71
CA ASP A 562 -20.28 -10.38 -11.48
C ASP A 562 -18.90 -11.05 -11.28
N GLU A 563 -18.10 -11.16 -12.33
CA GLU A 563 -16.73 -11.73 -12.28
C GLU A 563 -15.85 -11.04 -11.23
N ASP A 564 -16.20 -9.82 -10.84
CA ASP A 564 -15.46 -8.96 -9.91
C ASP A 564 -15.88 -9.09 -8.43
N ASN A 565 -16.85 -9.96 -8.08
CA ASN A 565 -17.34 -10.12 -6.71
C ASN A 565 -17.67 -8.79 -6.02
N SER A 566 -18.49 -7.95 -6.64
CA SER A 566 -18.82 -6.61 -6.15
C SER A 566 -19.33 -6.62 -4.70
N GLN A 567 -18.74 -5.80 -3.85
CA GLN A 567 -19.04 -5.70 -2.43
C GLN A 567 -19.96 -4.51 -2.15
N PHE A 568 -21.06 -4.76 -1.44
CA PHE A 568 -22.07 -3.75 -1.16
C PHE A 568 -22.30 -3.58 0.34
N GLN A 569 -22.46 -2.33 0.72
CA GLN A 569 -22.93 -1.92 2.03
C GLN A 569 -24.21 -1.13 1.82
N LEU A 570 -25.35 -1.67 2.26
CA LEU A 570 -26.67 -1.13 1.97
C LEU A 570 -27.45 -0.85 3.25
N ASN A 571 -28.35 0.13 3.18
CA ASN A 571 -29.39 0.35 4.17
C ASN A 571 -30.72 -0.09 3.58
N VAL A 572 -31.28 -1.17 4.12
CA VAL A 572 -32.46 -1.84 3.55
C VAL A 572 -33.63 -1.90 4.55
N PRO A 573 -34.88 -1.77 4.10
CA PRO A 573 -36.04 -1.91 4.96
C PRO A 573 -36.26 -3.37 5.39
N GLU A 574 -36.84 -3.58 6.57
CA GLU A 574 -37.06 -4.91 7.16
C GLU A 574 -37.80 -5.87 6.25
N GLU A 575 -38.74 -5.39 5.47
CA GLU A 575 -39.55 -6.19 4.52
C GLU A 575 -38.74 -6.86 3.38
N THR A 576 -37.51 -6.36 3.12
CA THR A 576 -36.62 -6.94 2.11
C THR A 576 -35.76 -8.09 2.64
N LEU A 577 -35.83 -8.35 3.94
CA LEU A 577 -35.00 -9.35 4.61
C LEU A 577 -35.80 -10.59 4.97
N GLU A 578 -35.21 -11.77 4.74
CA GLU A 578 -35.75 -13.08 5.09
C GLU A 578 -34.73 -13.90 5.87
N LEU A 579 -35.16 -14.69 6.87
CA LEU A 579 -34.28 -15.62 7.58
C LEU A 579 -33.76 -16.68 6.61
N LEU A 580 -32.46 -16.98 6.72
CA LEU A 580 -31.84 -18.08 6.01
C LEU A 580 -31.95 -19.39 6.80
N PRO A 581 -32.35 -20.51 6.17
CA PRO A 581 -32.37 -21.82 6.84
C PRO A 581 -30.99 -22.28 7.31
N ALA A 582 -29.94 -21.91 6.58
CA ALA A 582 -28.55 -22.17 6.94
C ALA A 582 -27.69 -20.95 6.60
N ALA A 583 -26.94 -20.48 7.58
CA ALA A 583 -26.06 -19.32 7.38
C ALA A 583 -24.86 -19.70 6.50
N VAL A 584 -24.44 -18.76 5.65
CA VAL A 584 -23.26 -18.88 4.80
C VAL A 584 -22.24 -17.78 5.14
N PRO A 585 -20.95 -18.04 5.03
CA PRO A 585 -19.93 -17.00 5.25
C PRO A 585 -19.99 -15.95 4.14
N ILE A 586 -20.01 -14.69 4.52
CA ILE A 586 -20.00 -13.54 3.60
C ILE A 586 -18.54 -13.09 3.39
N LYS A 587 -18.07 -13.01 2.13
CA LYS A 587 -16.69 -12.64 1.80
C LYS A 587 -16.51 -11.14 1.59
N HIS A 588 -16.98 -10.32 2.52
CA HIS A 588 -16.88 -8.86 2.45
C HIS A 588 -15.67 -8.36 3.26
N ASN A 589 -14.89 -7.41 2.72
CA ASN A 589 -13.66 -6.89 3.35
C ASN A 589 -13.90 -6.20 4.70
N LYS A 590 -15.08 -5.54 4.87
CA LYS A 590 -15.45 -4.83 6.11
C LYS A 590 -16.01 -5.71 7.22
N ILE A 591 -16.17 -7.01 7.00
CA ILE A 591 -16.76 -7.91 8.03
C ILE A 591 -15.92 -7.87 9.31
N TRP A 592 -14.62 -7.96 9.17
CA TRP A 592 -13.73 -8.20 10.30
C TRP A 592 -13.48 -6.98 11.20
N PHE A 593 -13.88 -5.80 10.80
CA PHE A 593 -13.87 -4.71 11.76
C PHE A 593 -15.17 -4.57 12.57
N HIS A 594 -16.23 -5.32 12.19
CA HIS A 594 -17.47 -5.42 12.96
C HIS A 594 -17.55 -6.70 13.80
N PHE A 595 -16.94 -7.80 13.32
CA PHE A 595 -17.11 -9.13 13.85
C PHE A 595 -15.77 -9.84 14.11
N GLU A 596 -15.71 -10.60 15.23
CA GLU A 596 -14.50 -11.33 15.62
C GLU A 596 -14.36 -12.67 14.91
N ARG A 597 -15.48 -13.39 14.72
CA ARG A 597 -15.50 -14.75 14.14
C ARG A 597 -16.88 -15.09 13.56
N PHE A 598 -16.90 -16.15 12.76
CA PHE A 598 -18.12 -16.81 12.27
C PHE A 598 -18.12 -18.26 12.75
N ASP A 599 -19.23 -18.76 13.31
CA ASP A 599 -19.31 -20.11 13.87
C ASP A 599 -20.07 -21.11 12.98
N GLY A 600 -20.43 -20.71 11.76
CA GLY A 600 -21.26 -21.50 10.84
C GLY A 600 -22.75 -21.17 10.92
N ARG A 601 -23.19 -20.39 11.91
CA ARG A 601 -24.59 -19.98 12.09
C ARG A 601 -24.74 -18.45 12.13
N ARG A 602 -23.77 -17.75 12.75
CA ARG A 602 -23.81 -16.29 12.93
C ARG A 602 -22.40 -15.70 12.98
N TYR A 603 -22.33 -14.41 12.80
CA TYR A 603 -21.15 -13.60 13.12
C TYR A 603 -21.18 -13.11 14.56
N PHE A 604 -20.06 -13.21 15.29
CA PHE A 604 -19.92 -12.71 16.65
C PHE A 604 -19.47 -11.25 16.58
N PRO A 605 -20.32 -10.30 17.07
CA PRO A 605 -19.94 -8.90 17.12
C PRO A 605 -18.68 -8.69 17.97
N ASN A 606 -17.81 -7.75 17.57
CA ASN A 606 -16.69 -7.34 18.41
C ASN A 606 -17.16 -6.57 19.66
N ALA A 607 -16.23 -6.22 20.56
CA ALA A 607 -16.57 -5.57 21.82
C ALA A 607 -17.34 -4.26 21.63
N GLU A 608 -16.98 -3.45 20.65
CA GLU A 608 -17.62 -2.17 20.35
C GLU A 608 -19.05 -2.35 19.83
N LYS A 609 -19.26 -3.33 18.95
CA LYS A 609 -20.60 -3.66 18.45
C LYS A 609 -21.49 -4.24 19.55
N ARG A 610 -20.94 -5.09 20.41
CA ARG A 610 -21.69 -5.59 21.59
C ARG A 610 -22.09 -4.47 22.54
N ALA A 611 -21.19 -3.51 22.76
CA ALA A 611 -21.49 -2.36 23.61
C ALA A 611 -22.55 -1.44 22.97
N GLN A 612 -22.56 -1.30 21.66
CA GLN A 612 -23.53 -0.50 20.92
C GLN A 612 -24.93 -1.16 20.86
N PHE A 613 -24.98 -2.49 20.73
CA PHE A 613 -26.21 -3.30 20.60
C PHE A 613 -26.25 -4.44 21.64
N PRO A 614 -26.34 -4.15 22.96
CA PRO A 614 -26.13 -5.13 24.01
C PRO A 614 -27.22 -6.23 24.07
N GLU A 615 -28.41 -5.96 23.59
CA GLU A 615 -29.56 -6.87 23.65
C GLU A 615 -29.64 -7.83 22.46
N ASP A 616 -28.88 -7.55 21.37
CA ASP A 616 -28.99 -8.28 20.11
C ASP A 616 -28.46 -9.72 20.18
N GLU A 617 -27.46 -9.99 21.03
CA GLU A 617 -26.89 -11.33 21.13
C GLU A 617 -27.91 -12.38 21.62
N ALA A 618 -28.72 -12.02 22.62
CA ALA A 618 -29.77 -12.90 23.15
C ALA A 618 -30.86 -13.18 22.10
N ILE A 619 -31.22 -12.16 21.31
CA ILE A 619 -32.21 -12.30 20.23
C ILE A 619 -31.64 -13.16 19.09
N THR A 620 -30.38 -12.96 18.70
CA THR A 620 -29.73 -13.82 17.68
C THR A 620 -29.82 -15.29 18.09
N LEU A 621 -29.50 -15.61 19.34
CA LEU A 621 -29.59 -16.99 19.86
C LEU A 621 -31.01 -17.55 19.81
N SER A 622 -32.03 -16.73 20.10
CA SER A 622 -33.42 -17.18 20.03
C SER A 622 -33.94 -17.41 18.61
N LEU A 623 -33.34 -16.74 17.62
CA LEU A 623 -33.73 -16.85 16.20
C LEU A 623 -33.10 -18.04 15.49
N ILE A 624 -31.90 -18.47 15.92
CA ILE A 624 -31.15 -19.57 15.27
C ILE A 624 -31.30 -20.92 16.00
N GLY A 625 -31.92 -20.96 17.16
CA GLY A 625 -32.23 -22.18 17.95
C GLY A 625 -31.05 -22.65 18.74
#